data_eeb8fc06ec75976c3b8eb3f95ae6f3d5
#
_entry.id   eeb8fc06ec75976c3b8eb3f95ae6f3d5
#
_cell.length_a   1.000
_cell.length_b   1.000
_cell.length_c   1.000
_cell.angle_alpha   90.00
_cell.angle_beta   90.00
_cell.angle_gamma   90.00
#
_symmetry.space_group_name_H-M   'P 1'
#
loop_
_entity.id
_entity.type
_entity.pdbx_description
1 polymer ?
#
loop_
_entity_poly.entity_id
_entity_poly.type
_entity_poly.pdbx_seq_one_letter_code
_entity_poly.pdbx_strand_id
1 'polypeptide(L)'
;MEDSGRPGPGGGQGRDRRAQITMTPEEREAFLTANRKVQVATVGPDGAPHLSTLFYALVGGRLAFWTYAASQKAVNLRRDPRVTCLVEDGEDYGELRGLMIRGTAETTDDPEEVRRVGTAVTAAMTGTAEEDLEAAGARGEIERAGRKRVAVFIREERTASWDHAKL
;
A
#
# COMPACT_ATOMS: atom_id res chain seq x y z
N MET A 1 2.52 17.62 58.51
CA MET A 1 3.31 17.85 57.27
C MET A 1 2.85 16.81 56.29
N GLU A 2 1.77 17.13 55.52
CA GLU A 2 1.11 16.20 54.60
C GLU A 2 1.71 16.38 53.22
N ASP A 3 2.29 15.30 52.70
CA ASP A 3 2.83 15.23 51.36
C ASP A 3 1.67 14.91 50.39
N SER A 4 1.21 15.91 49.66
CA SER A 4 0.17 15.81 48.68
C SER A 4 0.76 15.31 47.37
N GLY A 5 0.73 13.98 47.15
CA GLY A 5 1.06 13.32 45.90
C GLY A 5 0.16 13.82 44.77
N ARG A 6 0.75 14.52 43.79
CA ARG A 6 0.10 14.84 42.49
C ARG A 6 -0.09 13.57 41.67
N PRO A 7 -1.29 13.30 41.15
CA PRO A 7 -1.44 12.28 40.14
C PRO A 7 -0.83 12.76 38.82
N GLY A 8 0.03 11.93 38.21
CA GLY A 8 0.64 12.19 36.92
C GLY A 8 -0.39 12.12 35.78
N PRO A 9 -0.21 12.88 34.67
CA PRO A 9 -1.21 13.02 33.63
C PRO A 9 -1.26 11.82 32.67
N GLY A 10 -2.40 11.16 32.62
CA GLY A 10 -3.05 10.82 31.37
C GLY A 10 -2.43 9.81 30.39
N GLY A 11 -2.04 8.59 30.83
CA GLY A 11 -1.74 7.49 29.87
C GLY A 11 -2.97 6.81 29.23
N GLY A 12 -4.19 7.10 29.69
CA GLY A 12 -5.44 6.46 29.24
C GLY A 12 -6.07 7.07 27.99
N GLN A 13 -6.10 8.38 27.88
CA GLN A 13 -6.81 9.08 26.81
C GLN A 13 -6.18 8.90 25.40
N GLY A 14 -4.88 8.73 25.29
CA GLY A 14 -4.21 8.56 23.99
C GLY A 14 -4.37 7.17 23.39
N ARG A 15 -4.57 6.14 24.21
CA ARG A 15 -4.87 4.77 23.75
C ARG A 15 -6.32 4.61 23.30
N ASP A 16 -7.24 5.27 23.96
CA ASP A 16 -8.66 5.24 23.63
C ASP A 16 -8.93 5.90 22.27
N ARG A 17 -8.34 7.06 22.01
CA ARG A 17 -8.45 7.74 20.72
C ARG A 17 -7.89 6.93 19.55
N ARG A 18 -6.77 6.23 19.74
CA ARG A 18 -6.21 5.35 18.67
C ARG A 18 -7.13 4.18 18.36
N ALA A 19 -7.71 3.55 19.37
CA ALA A 19 -8.68 2.48 19.16
C ALA A 19 -9.91 2.99 18.42
N GLN A 20 -10.39 4.19 18.74
CA GLN A 20 -11.57 4.79 18.11
C GLN A 20 -11.39 5.05 16.62
N ILE A 21 -10.22 5.52 16.19
CA ILE A 21 -9.95 5.84 14.78
C ILE A 21 -9.43 4.66 13.94
N THR A 22 -9.21 3.50 14.55
CA THR A 22 -8.73 2.32 13.83
C THR A 22 -9.84 1.79 12.90
N MET A 23 -9.45 1.45 11.67
CA MET A 23 -10.35 0.82 10.69
C MET A 23 -10.59 -0.65 11.03
N THR A 24 -11.84 -1.12 10.86
CA THR A 24 -12.16 -2.56 10.87
C THR A 24 -11.57 -3.25 9.64
N PRO A 25 -11.50 -4.59 9.59
CA PRO A 25 -11.06 -5.31 8.40
C PRO A 25 -11.88 -4.93 7.14
N GLU A 26 -13.19 -4.80 7.25
CA GLU A 26 -14.10 -4.42 6.16
C GLU A 26 -13.86 -2.98 5.69
N GLU A 27 -13.65 -2.05 6.62
CA GLU A 27 -13.30 -0.66 6.30
C GLU A 27 -11.94 -0.56 5.61
N ARG A 28 -10.96 -1.38 6.01
CA ARG A 28 -9.64 -1.45 5.36
C ARG A 28 -9.75 -1.95 3.92
N GLU A 29 -10.51 -3.00 3.67
CA GLU A 29 -10.73 -3.53 2.33
C GLU A 29 -11.43 -2.50 1.45
N ALA A 30 -12.49 -1.86 1.94
CA ALA A 30 -13.19 -0.79 1.24
C ALA A 30 -12.27 0.41 0.95
N PHE A 31 -11.41 0.79 1.91
CA PHE A 31 -10.45 1.87 1.76
C PHE A 31 -9.39 1.55 0.68
N LEU A 32 -8.84 0.34 0.69
CA LEU A 32 -7.88 -0.10 -0.33
C LEU A 32 -8.53 -0.19 -1.72
N THR A 33 -9.79 -0.58 -1.80
CA THR A 33 -10.52 -0.66 -3.08
C THR A 33 -10.85 0.72 -3.64
N ALA A 34 -11.15 1.68 -2.78
CA ALA A 34 -11.47 3.06 -3.18
C ALA A 34 -10.25 3.87 -3.63
N ASN A 35 -9.08 3.50 -3.16
CA ASN A 35 -7.81 4.18 -3.47
C ASN A 35 -7.03 3.44 -4.55
N ARG A 36 -6.08 4.12 -5.19
CA ARG A 36 -5.29 3.58 -6.31
C ARG A 36 -3.81 3.93 -6.27
N LYS A 37 -3.40 4.80 -5.35
CA LYS A 37 -1.98 5.17 -5.17
C LYS A 37 -1.47 4.64 -3.85
N VAL A 38 -0.23 4.19 -3.86
CA VAL A 38 0.48 3.71 -2.68
C VAL A 38 1.87 4.32 -2.64
N GLN A 39 2.28 4.76 -1.48
CA GLN A 39 3.67 5.12 -1.21
C GLN A 39 4.39 3.86 -0.72
N VAL A 40 5.52 3.55 -1.36
CA VAL A 40 6.30 2.33 -1.10
C VAL A 40 7.68 2.72 -0.63
N ALA A 41 8.01 2.34 0.60
CA ALA A 41 9.33 2.47 1.19
C ALA A 41 10.08 1.14 1.12
N THR A 42 11.27 1.16 0.55
CA THR A 42 12.20 0.03 0.46
C THR A 42 13.54 0.41 1.08
N VAL A 43 14.34 -0.59 1.47
CA VAL A 43 15.65 -0.36 2.11
C VAL A 43 16.72 -0.17 1.06
N GLY A 44 17.37 0.99 1.06
CA GLY A 44 18.51 1.30 0.19
C GLY A 44 19.77 0.50 0.56
N PRO A 45 20.81 0.51 -0.30
CA PRO A 45 22.06 -0.22 -0.05
C PRO A 45 22.83 0.30 1.17
N ASP A 46 22.63 1.54 1.54
CA ASP A 46 23.19 2.21 2.72
C ASP A 46 22.29 2.11 3.97
N GLY A 47 21.15 1.40 3.86
CA GLY A 47 20.14 1.30 4.92
C GLY A 47 19.14 2.46 4.95
N ALA A 48 19.34 3.51 4.14
CA ALA A 48 18.39 4.61 4.05
C ALA A 48 17.09 4.16 3.34
N PRO A 49 15.91 4.64 3.77
CA PRO A 49 14.67 4.32 3.08
C PRO A 49 14.60 5.02 1.72
N HIS A 50 14.27 4.25 0.68
CA HIS A 50 13.93 4.77 -0.64
C HIS A 50 12.41 4.80 -0.78
N LEU A 51 11.83 5.97 -0.96
CA LEU A 51 10.37 6.18 -1.02
C LEU A 51 9.95 6.54 -2.45
N SER A 52 8.85 5.96 -2.90
CA SER A 52 8.25 6.27 -4.20
C SER A 52 6.74 6.06 -4.17
N THR A 53 6.01 6.81 -4.99
CA THR A 53 4.56 6.66 -5.19
C THR A 53 4.28 5.88 -6.47
N LEU A 54 3.36 4.93 -6.39
CA LEU A 54 2.95 4.06 -7.48
C LEU A 54 1.42 3.94 -7.53
N PHE A 55 0.91 3.47 -8.67
CA PHE A 55 -0.42 2.86 -8.71
C PHE A 55 -0.36 1.40 -8.26
N TYR A 56 -1.41 0.94 -7.60
CA TYR A 56 -1.57 -0.44 -7.14
C TYR A 56 -2.96 -0.98 -7.47
N ALA A 57 -3.13 -2.26 -7.34
CA ALA A 57 -4.40 -2.95 -7.34
C ALA A 57 -4.42 -4.04 -6.26
N LEU A 58 -5.61 -4.52 -5.93
CA LEU A 58 -5.77 -5.74 -5.14
C LEU A 58 -5.86 -6.93 -6.09
N VAL A 59 -4.89 -7.82 -6.03
CA VAL A 59 -4.81 -9.04 -6.86
C VAL A 59 -4.82 -10.26 -5.95
N GLY A 60 -5.89 -11.04 -6.02
CA GLY A 60 -6.10 -12.16 -5.10
C GLY A 60 -6.16 -11.73 -3.63
N GLY A 61 -6.75 -10.56 -3.34
CA GLY A 61 -6.85 -9.99 -2.00
C GLY A 61 -5.56 -9.38 -1.46
N ARG A 62 -4.48 -9.34 -2.26
CA ARG A 62 -3.18 -8.78 -1.88
C ARG A 62 -2.92 -7.46 -2.59
N LEU A 63 -2.35 -6.49 -1.91
CA LEU A 63 -1.82 -5.29 -2.55
C LEU A 63 -0.69 -5.69 -3.50
N ALA A 64 -0.83 -5.32 -4.76
CA ALA A 64 0.14 -5.62 -5.80
C ALA A 64 0.39 -4.39 -6.68
N PHE A 65 1.61 -4.31 -7.19
CA PHE A 65 2.00 -3.30 -8.17
C PHE A 65 3.03 -3.88 -9.14
N TRP A 66 3.23 -3.23 -10.25
CA TRP A 66 4.33 -3.54 -11.15
C TRP A 66 5.29 -2.36 -11.26
N THR A 67 6.54 -2.65 -11.51
CA THR A 67 7.58 -1.63 -11.66
C THR A 67 8.66 -2.09 -12.62
N TYR A 68 9.43 -1.15 -13.17
CA TYR A 68 10.58 -1.52 -13.99
C TYR A 68 11.56 -2.38 -13.20
N ALA A 69 12.01 -3.48 -13.81
CA ALA A 69 12.95 -4.42 -13.18
C ALA A 69 14.29 -3.78 -12.78
N ALA A 70 14.68 -2.71 -13.49
CA ALA A 70 15.89 -1.94 -13.21
C ALA A 70 15.66 -0.75 -12.25
N SER A 71 14.42 -0.52 -11.77
CA SER A 71 14.16 0.58 -10.84
C SER A 71 14.83 0.35 -9.49
N GLN A 72 15.18 1.43 -8.79
CA GLN A 72 15.85 1.34 -7.48
C GLN A 72 15.04 0.50 -6.49
N LYS A 73 13.73 0.65 -6.46
CA LYS A 73 12.85 -0.14 -5.58
C LYS A 73 12.89 -1.65 -5.89
N ALA A 74 12.89 -2.03 -7.19
CA ALA A 74 12.99 -3.42 -7.57
C ALA A 74 14.36 -4.03 -7.21
N VAL A 75 15.43 -3.26 -7.41
CA VAL A 75 16.79 -3.66 -6.99
C VAL A 75 16.86 -3.82 -5.47
N ASN A 76 16.30 -2.87 -4.73
CA ASN A 76 16.25 -2.94 -3.27
C ASN A 76 15.51 -4.18 -2.79
N LEU A 77 14.31 -4.45 -3.32
CA LEU A 77 13.45 -5.56 -2.90
C LEU A 77 14.07 -6.95 -3.19
N ARG A 78 14.87 -7.08 -4.24
CA ARG A 78 15.61 -8.32 -4.50
C ARG A 78 16.70 -8.58 -3.45
N ARG A 79 17.32 -7.54 -2.93
CA ARG A 79 18.35 -7.64 -1.90
C ARG A 79 17.74 -7.78 -0.50
N ASP A 80 16.71 -6.98 -0.22
CA ASP A 80 16.03 -6.92 1.07
C ASP A 80 14.53 -6.79 0.83
N PRO A 81 13.75 -7.86 1.04
CA PRO A 81 12.32 -7.86 0.71
C PRO A 81 11.46 -7.08 1.69
N ARG A 82 12.02 -6.51 2.75
CA ARG A 82 11.27 -5.69 3.70
C ARG A 82 10.71 -4.46 3.02
N VAL A 83 9.44 -4.20 3.28
CA VAL A 83 8.70 -3.11 2.64
C VAL A 83 7.71 -2.50 3.61
N THR A 84 7.49 -1.20 3.48
CA THR A 84 6.38 -0.50 4.10
C THR A 84 5.59 0.22 3.02
N CYS A 85 4.29 -0.03 2.99
CA CYS A 85 3.36 0.63 2.09
C CYS A 85 2.44 1.56 2.89
N LEU A 86 2.11 2.72 2.32
CA LEU A 86 1.16 3.65 2.86
C LEU A 86 0.15 4.03 1.77
N VAL A 87 -1.12 3.78 2.04
CA VAL A 87 -2.25 4.35 1.31
C VAL A 87 -2.86 5.41 2.21
N GLU A 88 -3.07 6.60 1.69
CA GLU A 88 -3.62 7.72 2.46
C GLU A 88 -4.61 8.53 1.61
N ASP A 89 -5.51 9.24 2.29
CA ASP A 89 -6.57 10.03 1.69
C ASP A 89 -7.00 11.15 2.66
N GLY A 90 -7.62 12.20 2.11
CA GLY A 90 -8.11 13.37 2.86
C GLY A 90 -7.16 14.56 2.80
N GLU A 91 -7.73 15.75 2.73
CA GLU A 91 -6.99 17.02 2.72
C GLU A 91 -7.06 17.73 4.08
N ASP A 92 -8.25 17.76 4.69
CA ASP A 92 -8.47 18.37 5.97
C ASP A 92 -8.24 17.38 7.12
N TYR A 93 -7.82 17.88 8.29
CA TYR A 93 -7.48 17.06 9.45
C TYR A 93 -8.57 16.05 9.84
N GLY A 94 -9.84 16.45 9.80
CA GLY A 94 -10.99 15.58 10.12
C GLY A 94 -11.29 14.52 9.05
N GLU A 95 -10.68 14.63 7.87
CA GLU A 95 -10.89 13.70 6.74
C GLU A 95 -9.71 12.74 6.57
N LEU A 96 -8.61 12.97 7.29
CA LEU A 96 -7.40 12.17 7.14
C LEU A 96 -7.66 10.70 7.43
N ARG A 97 -7.42 9.88 6.42
CA ARG A 97 -7.48 8.42 6.53
C ARG A 97 -6.20 7.82 6.01
N GLY A 98 -5.77 6.75 6.62
CA GLY A 98 -4.59 6.06 6.14
C GLY A 98 -4.49 4.63 6.63
N LEU A 99 -3.81 3.83 5.82
CA LEU A 99 -3.47 2.45 6.11
C LEU A 99 -1.99 2.22 5.79
N MET A 100 -1.21 1.99 6.84
CA MET A 100 0.18 1.57 6.72
C MET A 100 0.25 0.04 6.82
N ILE A 101 0.91 -0.57 5.84
CA ILE A 101 1.16 -2.02 5.77
C ILE A 101 2.66 -2.25 5.83
N ARG A 102 3.13 -2.98 6.83
CA ARG A 102 4.51 -3.47 6.91
C ARG A 102 4.53 -4.95 6.61
N GLY A 103 5.51 -5.37 5.82
CA GLY A 103 5.63 -6.77 5.45
C GLY A 103 6.82 -7.04 4.56
N THR A 104 6.70 -8.09 3.78
CA THR A 104 7.70 -8.51 2.79
C THR A 104 7.11 -8.51 1.38
N ALA A 105 7.94 -8.15 0.41
CA ALA A 105 7.58 -8.16 -1.00
C ALA A 105 7.99 -9.49 -1.65
N GLU A 106 7.05 -10.10 -2.36
CA GLU A 106 7.28 -11.23 -3.26
C GLU A 106 7.35 -10.68 -4.68
N THR A 107 8.50 -10.78 -5.31
CA THR A 107 8.76 -10.23 -6.64
C THR A 107 8.86 -11.37 -7.66
N THR A 108 8.19 -11.25 -8.79
CA THR A 108 8.25 -12.21 -9.90
C THR A 108 8.38 -11.51 -11.24
N ASP A 109 9.10 -12.14 -12.16
CA ASP A 109 9.21 -11.76 -13.57
C ASP A 109 8.43 -12.73 -14.50
N ASP A 110 7.65 -13.63 -13.91
CA ASP A 110 6.75 -14.51 -14.68
C ASP A 110 5.83 -13.66 -15.57
N PRO A 111 5.83 -13.86 -16.89
CA PRO A 111 5.09 -13.01 -17.81
C PRO A 111 3.59 -12.96 -17.55
N GLU A 112 3.00 -14.07 -17.09
CA GLU A 112 1.57 -14.16 -16.83
C GLU A 112 1.20 -13.37 -15.56
N GLU A 113 1.99 -13.49 -14.49
CA GLU A 113 1.79 -12.72 -13.27
C GLU A 113 2.05 -11.23 -13.50
N VAL A 114 3.08 -10.86 -14.27
CA VAL A 114 3.36 -9.48 -14.66
C VAL A 114 2.19 -8.90 -15.47
N ARG A 115 1.64 -9.67 -16.41
CA ARG A 115 0.46 -9.27 -17.20
C ARG A 115 -0.77 -9.10 -16.30
N ARG A 116 -1.04 -10.07 -15.42
CA ARG A 116 -2.16 -10.04 -14.48
C ARG A 116 -2.15 -8.80 -13.59
N VAL A 117 -1.00 -8.52 -12.96
CA VAL A 117 -0.84 -7.31 -12.14
C VAL A 117 -0.91 -6.04 -13.00
N GLY A 118 -0.31 -6.05 -14.18
CA GLY A 118 -0.36 -4.93 -15.13
C GLY A 118 -1.77 -4.59 -15.57
N THR A 119 -2.62 -5.58 -15.84
CA THR A 119 -4.04 -5.38 -16.18
C THR A 119 -4.80 -4.76 -15.00
N ALA A 120 -4.67 -5.34 -13.80
CA ALA A 120 -5.35 -4.85 -12.62
C ALA A 120 -4.93 -3.40 -12.25
N VAL A 121 -3.63 -3.10 -12.32
CA VAL A 121 -3.10 -1.74 -12.06
C VAL A 121 -3.59 -0.76 -13.13
N THR A 122 -3.64 -1.15 -14.40
CA THR A 122 -4.14 -0.30 -15.48
C THR A 122 -5.63 -0.02 -15.29
N ALA A 123 -6.41 -1.03 -14.92
CA ALA A 123 -7.82 -0.89 -14.58
C ALA A 123 -8.04 0.11 -13.44
N ALA A 124 -7.30 -0.03 -12.34
CA ALA A 124 -7.35 0.89 -11.21
C ALA A 124 -6.93 2.32 -11.59
N MET A 125 -5.92 2.45 -12.46
CA MET A 125 -5.37 3.74 -12.89
C MET A 125 -6.34 4.51 -13.80
N THR A 126 -7.05 3.79 -14.69
CA THR A 126 -7.96 4.40 -15.67
C THR A 126 -9.41 4.46 -15.20
N GLY A 127 -9.76 3.72 -14.14
CA GLY A 127 -11.16 3.54 -13.70
C GLY A 127 -11.97 2.66 -14.65
N THR A 128 -11.31 1.84 -15.48
CA THR A 128 -11.92 0.93 -16.46
C THR A 128 -11.93 -0.48 -15.89
N ALA A 129 -12.99 -1.24 -16.07
CA ALA A 129 -13.01 -2.65 -15.65
C ALA A 129 -11.99 -3.49 -16.44
N GLU A 130 -11.45 -4.54 -15.84
CA GLU A 130 -10.42 -5.39 -16.48
C GLU A 130 -10.97 -6.05 -17.78
N GLU A 131 -12.23 -6.52 -17.75
CA GLU A 131 -12.91 -7.09 -18.91
C GLU A 131 -13.06 -6.10 -20.07
N ASP A 132 -13.28 -4.80 -19.78
CA ASP A 132 -13.39 -3.76 -20.78
C ASP A 132 -12.02 -3.43 -21.39
N LEU A 133 -10.95 -3.49 -20.61
CA LEU A 133 -9.58 -3.36 -21.12
C LEU A 133 -9.22 -4.50 -22.06
N GLU A 134 -9.62 -5.72 -21.75
CA GLU A 134 -9.40 -6.89 -22.63
C GLU A 134 -10.22 -6.77 -23.93
N ALA A 135 -11.50 -6.36 -23.82
CA ALA A 135 -12.37 -6.13 -24.98
C ALA A 135 -11.85 -4.99 -25.87
N ALA A 136 -11.24 -3.96 -25.32
CA ALA A 136 -10.61 -2.86 -26.05
C ALA A 136 -9.25 -3.23 -26.68
N GLY A 137 -8.76 -4.46 -26.49
CA GLY A 137 -7.50 -4.94 -27.08
C GLY A 137 -6.24 -4.42 -26.36
N ALA A 138 -6.35 -3.93 -25.14
CA ALA A 138 -5.24 -3.41 -24.34
C ALA A 138 -4.20 -4.48 -23.96
N ARG A 139 -4.54 -5.76 -24.07
CA ARG A 139 -3.68 -6.89 -23.72
C ARG A 139 -2.27 -6.79 -24.30
N GLY A 140 -2.15 -6.56 -25.60
CA GLY A 140 -0.85 -6.48 -26.29
C GLY A 140 0.01 -5.31 -25.82
N GLU A 141 -0.60 -4.20 -25.42
CA GLU A 141 0.10 -3.04 -24.86
C GLU A 141 0.59 -3.31 -23.45
N ILE A 142 -0.24 -3.95 -22.63
CA ILE A 142 0.10 -4.36 -21.26
C ILE A 142 1.25 -5.38 -21.29
N GLU A 143 1.18 -6.40 -22.15
CA GLU A 143 2.24 -7.39 -22.34
C GLU A 143 3.56 -6.74 -22.80
N ARG A 144 3.49 -5.82 -23.74
CA ARG A 144 4.66 -5.07 -24.22
C ARG A 144 5.28 -4.22 -23.10
N ALA A 145 4.44 -3.52 -22.35
CA ALA A 145 4.88 -2.74 -21.21
C ALA A 145 5.45 -3.63 -20.09
N GLY A 146 4.93 -4.84 -19.93
CA GLY A 146 5.35 -5.83 -18.95
C GLY A 146 6.75 -6.39 -19.19
N ARG A 147 7.25 -6.43 -20.44
CA ARG A 147 8.55 -7.05 -20.78
C ARG A 147 9.76 -6.50 -19.99
N LYS A 148 9.67 -5.28 -19.48
CA LYS A 148 10.73 -4.62 -18.70
C LYS A 148 10.35 -4.46 -17.23
N ARG A 149 9.27 -5.12 -16.78
CA ARG A 149 8.72 -4.97 -15.45
C ARG A 149 8.76 -6.28 -14.67
N VAL A 150 8.61 -6.13 -13.38
CA VAL A 150 8.34 -7.21 -12.43
C VAL A 150 7.04 -6.90 -11.71
N ALA A 151 6.31 -7.94 -11.36
CA ALA A 151 5.18 -7.86 -10.45
C ALA A 151 5.66 -8.00 -9.02
N VAL A 152 5.07 -7.26 -8.12
CA VAL A 152 5.38 -7.25 -6.70
C VAL A 152 4.08 -7.43 -5.92
N PHE A 153 4.03 -8.46 -5.08
CA PHE A 153 2.93 -8.74 -4.18
C PHE A 153 3.37 -8.49 -2.75
N ILE A 154 2.56 -7.80 -1.98
CA ILE A 154 2.87 -7.52 -0.58
C ILE A 154 2.28 -8.61 0.31
N ARG A 155 3.14 -9.27 1.06
CA ARG A 155 2.75 -10.16 2.15
C ARG A 155 2.72 -9.33 3.44
N GLU A 156 1.51 -9.07 3.91
CA GLU A 156 1.24 -8.26 5.08
C GLU A 156 1.66 -8.98 6.37
N GLU A 157 2.37 -8.28 7.26
CA GLU A 157 2.78 -8.78 8.58
C GLU A 157 2.21 -7.94 9.72
N ARG A 158 2.17 -6.64 9.54
CA ARG A 158 1.60 -5.69 10.50
C ARG A 158 0.93 -4.54 9.77
N THR A 159 -0.17 -4.06 10.34
CA THR A 159 -0.87 -2.88 9.83
C THR A 159 -1.12 -1.87 10.94
N ALA A 160 -1.21 -0.61 10.54
CA ALA A 160 -1.74 0.46 11.35
C ALA A 160 -2.67 1.29 10.47
N SER A 161 -3.85 1.61 10.98
CA SER A 161 -4.82 2.42 10.24
C SER A 161 -5.36 3.53 11.11
N TRP A 162 -5.87 4.57 10.48
CA TRP A 162 -6.56 5.69 11.11
C TRP A 162 -7.63 6.24 10.19
N ASP A 163 -8.72 6.67 10.78
CA ASP A 163 -9.81 7.39 10.14
C ASP A 163 -10.27 8.49 11.09
N HIS A 164 -9.89 9.72 10.80
CA HIS A 164 -10.19 10.87 11.65
C HIS A 164 -11.66 11.29 11.59
N ALA A 165 -12.42 10.84 10.58
CA ALA A 165 -13.85 11.07 10.52
C ALA A 165 -14.63 10.35 11.67
N LYS A 166 -13.95 9.46 12.39
CA LYS A 166 -14.51 8.78 13.59
C LYS A 166 -14.30 9.55 14.90
N LEU A 167 -13.64 10.72 14.86
CA LEU A 167 -13.41 11.57 16.06
C LEU A 167 -14.65 12.53 16.36
#